data_7b2eec9f127036defe5078f99de380be
#
_entry.id   7b2eec9f127036defe5078f99de380be
#
_cell.length_a   1.000
_cell.length_b   1.000
_cell.length_c   1.000
_cell.angle_alpha   90.00
_cell.angle_beta   90.00
_cell.angle_gamma   90.00
#
_symmetry.space_group_name_H-M   'P 1'
#
loop_
_entity.id
_entity.type
_entity.pdbx_description
1 polymer ?
#
loop_
_entity_poly.entity_id
_entity_poly.type
_entity_poly.pdbx_seq_one_letter_code
_entity_poly.pdbx_strand_id
1 'polypeptide(L)'
;MFQVSVEETFSAGHALRGYKGKCENPHGHNYRVRVTVEGPQLDSIGLLVDFVHVKQIIREVMGRLDHQFMNDLEPFQSVNPSAENVAKYFYDEITRQLKGMPPGAKVTDVVLWETDTSRAQYRPDSSINSGTF
;
A
#
# COMPACT_ATOMS: atom_id res chain seq x y z
N MET A 1 -18.06 11.64 8.50
CA MET A 1 -16.95 10.74 8.09
C MET A 1 -15.99 11.52 7.22
N PHE A 2 -14.72 11.51 7.58
CA PHE A 2 -13.67 12.19 6.80
C PHE A 2 -12.82 11.16 6.11
N GLN A 3 -12.27 11.53 4.96
CA GLN A 3 -11.35 10.69 4.22
C GLN A 3 -10.17 11.55 3.76
N VAL A 4 -8.97 11.06 3.98
CA VAL A 4 -7.76 11.67 3.44
C VAL A 4 -6.97 10.62 2.70
N SER A 5 -6.22 11.04 1.70
CA SER A 5 -5.33 10.14 0.99
C SER A 5 -4.01 10.84 0.68
N VAL A 6 -2.96 10.04 0.60
CA VAL A 6 -1.60 10.49 0.34
C VAL A 6 -1.00 9.59 -0.72
N GLU A 7 -0.29 10.19 -1.68
CA GLU A 7 0.35 9.44 -2.77
C GLU A 7 1.86 9.68 -2.75
N GLU A 8 2.60 8.63 -3.11
CA GLU A 8 4.04 8.68 -3.31
C GLU A 8 4.40 7.78 -4.49
N THR A 9 5.56 8.00 -5.08
CA THR A 9 6.04 7.22 -6.22
C THR A 9 7.39 6.59 -5.91
N PHE A 10 7.61 5.41 -6.49
CA PHE A 10 8.91 4.73 -6.40
C PHE A 10 9.12 3.89 -7.65
N SER A 11 10.37 3.51 -7.90
CA SER A 11 10.73 2.68 -9.04
C SER A 11 11.29 1.36 -8.53
N ALA A 12 10.82 0.26 -9.10
CA ALA A 12 11.32 -1.06 -8.70
C ALA A 12 11.17 -2.05 -9.84
N GLY A 13 11.96 -3.11 -9.79
CA GLY A 13 11.87 -4.22 -10.73
C GLY A 13 11.16 -5.40 -10.12
N HIS A 14 10.59 -6.22 -10.97
CA HIS A 14 10.00 -7.49 -10.57
C HIS A 14 9.93 -8.47 -11.74
N ALA A 15 9.64 -9.73 -11.41
CA ALA A 15 9.30 -10.77 -12.36
C ALA A 15 8.20 -11.61 -11.75
N LEU A 16 7.21 -11.98 -12.55
CA LEU A 16 6.10 -12.81 -12.07
C LEU A 16 6.40 -14.29 -12.35
N ARG A 17 6.72 -15.04 -11.31
CA ARG A 17 7.01 -16.47 -11.41
C ARG A 17 5.75 -17.21 -11.80
N GLY A 18 5.88 -18.14 -12.77
CA GLY A 18 4.76 -18.93 -13.23
C GLY A 18 3.87 -18.23 -14.25
N TYR A 19 4.14 -16.99 -14.58
CA TYR A 19 3.41 -16.26 -15.61
C TYR A 19 4.01 -16.61 -16.98
N LYS A 20 3.16 -17.13 -17.88
CA LYS A 20 3.61 -17.52 -19.22
C LYS A 20 3.49 -16.33 -20.16
N GLY A 21 4.51 -15.49 -20.21
CA GLY A 21 4.53 -14.29 -21.03
C GLY A 21 5.68 -13.37 -20.64
N LYS A 22 5.67 -12.17 -21.18
CA LYS A 22 6.78 -11.20 -20.95
C LYS A 22 6.97 -10.85 -19.49
N CYS A 23 5.90 -10.87 -18.68
CA CYS A 23 5.97 -10.53 -17.27
C CYS A 23 6.76 -11.51 -16.42
N GLU A 24 7.06 -12.69 -16.94
CA GLU A 24 7.95 -13.65 -16.30
C GLU A 24 9.40 -13.17 -16.34
N ASN A 25 9.76 -12.34 -17.31
CA ASN A 25 11.09 -11.77 -17.40
C ASN A 25 11.25 -10.58 -16.44
N PRO A 26 12.45 -10.36 -15.88
CA PRO A 26 12.70 -9.18 -15.07
C PRO A 26 12.41 -7.90 -15.85
N HIS A 27 11.66 -7.00 -15.24
CA HIS A 27 11.33 -5.70 -15.82
C HIS A 27 11.00 -4.72 -14.68
N GLY A 28 10.91 -3.44 -14.99
CA GLY A 28 10.69 -2.43 -13.98
C GLY A 28 9.52 -1.51 -14.30
N HIS A 29 9.01 -0.88 -13.26
CA HIS A 29 7.93 0.10 -13.35
C HIS A 29 8.23 1.30 -12.46
N ASN A 30 7.62 2.42 -12.81
CA ASN A 30 7.48 3.55 -11.91
C ASN A 30 6.12 3.41 -11.24
N TYR A 31 6.15 2.94 -10.00
CA TYR A 31 4.94 2.69 -9.23
C TYR A 31 4.43 3.95 -8.58
N ARG A 32 3.11 4.04 -8.41
CA ARG A 32 2.49 5.07 -7.58
C ARG A 32 1.62 4.38 -6.53
N VAL A 33 1.80 4.75 -5.28
CA VAL A 33 1.04 4.17 -4.17
C VAL A 33 0.18 5.26 -3.54
N ARG A 34 -1.09 4.94 -3.28
CA ARG A 34 -2.03 5.81 -2.58
C ARG A 34 -2.54 5.10 -1.33
N VAL A 35 -2.39 5.76 -0.20
CA VAL A 35 -2.91 5.28 1.08
C VAL A 35 -4.09 6.14 1.47
N THR A 36 -5.21 5.53 1.82
CA THR A 36 -6.43 6.21 2.24
C THR A 36 -6.72 5.90 3.70
N VAL A 37 -7.03 6.96 4.46
CA VAL A 37 -7.43 6.89 5.86
C VAL A 37 -8.82 7.48 5.98
N GLU A 38 -9.70 6.82 6.74
CA GLU A 38 -11.04 7.32 7.03
C GLU A 38 -11.29 7.32 8.52
N GLY A 39 -12.13 8.25 8.98
CA GLY A 39 -12.54 8.32 10.37
C GLY A 39 -13.63 9.33 10.62
N PRO A 40 -14.40 9.15 11.72
CA PRO A 40 -15.53 10.01 12.04
C PRO A 40 -15.14 11.28 12.80
N GLN A 41 -13.95 11.34 13.38
CA GLN A 41 -13.55 12.41 14.28
C GLN A 41 -12.19 12.99 13.89
N LEU A 42 -12.01 14.27 14.20
CA LEU A 42 -10.75 14.97 14.01
C LEU A 42 -10.10 15.21 15.38
N ASP A 43 -8.80 15.45 15.37
CA ASP A 43 -8.08 15.82 16.59
C ASP A 43 -8.33 17.29 16.97
N SER A 44 -7.63 17.74 18.02
CA SER A 44 -7.84 19.10 18.57
C SER A 44 -7.49 20.24 17.61
N ILE A 45 -6.72 19.95 16.55
CA ILE A 45 -6.36 20.96 15.56
C ILE A 45 -7.05 20.72 14.21
N GLY A 46 -8.03 19.81 14.19
CA GLY A 46 -8.84 19.59 13.00
C GLY A 46 -8.25 18.61 11.99
N LEU A 47 -7.37 17.72 12.41
CA LEU A 47 -6.77 16.72 11.52
C LEU A 47 -7.29 15.33 11.81
N LEU A 48 -7.58 14.58 10.76
CA LEU A 48 -7.78 13.13 10.86
C LEU A 48 -6.44 12.44 11.03
N VAL A 49 -5.46 12.87 10.27
CA VAL A 49 -4.08 12.39 10.32
C VAL A 49 -3.19 13.44 9.68
N ASP A 50 -1.96 13.55 10.15
CA ASP A 50 -0.99 14.48 9.56
C ASP A 50 -0.44 13.88 8.27
N PHE A 51 -0.60 14.57 7.14
CA PHE A 51 -0.07 14.14 5.85
C PHE A 51 1.45 13.90 5.90
N VAL A 52 2.19 14.73 6.63
CA VAL A 52 3.64 14.59 6.75
C VAL A 52 3.98 13.25 7.41
N HIS A 53 3.25 12.89 8.45
CA HIS A 53 3.45 11.62 9.16
C HIS A 53 3.16 10.41 8.27
N VAL A 54 2.05 10.46 7.53
CA VAL A 54 1.69 9.38 6.61
C VAL A 54 2.73 9.25 5.51
N LYS A 55 3.16 10.37 4.92
CA LYS A 55 4.20 10.36 3.88
C LYS A 55 5.50 9.76 4.39
N GLN A 56 5.90 10.08 5.62
CA GLN A 56 7.10 9.55 6.22
C GLN A 56 7.04 8.02 6.34
N ILE A 57 5.91 7.49 6.80
CA ILE A 57 5.71 6.04 6.92
C ILE A 57 5.75 5.38 5.54
N ILE A 58 5.05 5.96 4.56
CA ILE A 58 5.07 5.43 3.19
C ILE A 58 6.50 5.39 2.65
N ARG A 59 7.26 6.46 2.84
CA ARG A 59 8.65 6.55 2.36
C ARG A 59 9.55 5.52 3.02
N GLU A 60 9.34 5.22 4.29
CA GLU A 60 10.09 4.17 4.98
C GLU A 60 9.79 2.80 4.39
N VAL A 61 8.52 2.51 4.13
CA VAL A 61 8.13 1.23 3.53
C VAL A 61 8.68 1.11 2.12
N MET A 62 8.47 2.12 1.28
CA MET A 62 8.91 2.05 -0.11
C MET A 62 10.44 2.14 -0.24
N GLY A 63 11.13 2.69 0.74
CA GLY A 63 12.59 2.79 0.73
C GLY A 63 13.28 1.43 0.67
N ARG A 64 12.64 0.38 1.19
CA ARG A 64 13.14 -0.98 1.04
C ARG A 64 13.06 -1.49 -0.39
N LEU A 65 12.07 -1.01 -1.15
CA LEU A 65 11.75 -1.52 -2.48
C LEU A 65 12.33 -0.64 -3.59
N ASP A 66 12.51 0.65 -3.31
CA ASP A 66 12.89 1.63 -4.33
C ASP A 66 14.26 1.30 -4.93
N HIS A 67 14.31 1.27 -6.26
CA HIS A 67 15.51 0.92 -7.04
C HIS A 67 16.04 -0.48 -6.74
N GLN A 68 15.17 -1.39 -6.30
CA GLN A 68 15.51 -2.78 -6.00
C GLN A 68 14.75 -3.73 -6.92
N PHE A 69 15.26 -4.95 -7.04
CA PHE A 69 14.53 -6.06 -7.66
C PHE A 69 13.74 -6.75 -6.54
N MET A 70 12.42 -6.58 -6.55
CA MET A 70 11.58 -7.00 -5.42
C MET A 70 11.62 -8.49 -5.15
N ASN A 71 11.87 -9.31 -6.19
CA ASN A 71 11.95 -10.77 -6.00
C ASN A 71 13.09 -11.20 -5.08
N ASP A 72 14.09 -10.33 -4.87
CA ASP A 72 15.21 -10.61 -3.96
C ASP A 72 14.88 -10.27 -2.51
N LEU A 73 13.74 -9.65 -2.24
CA LEU A 73 13.39 -9.11 -0.93
C LEU A 73 12.22 -9.87 -0.31
N GLU A 74 12.30 -10.14 1.00
CA GLU A 74 11.14 -10.66 1.72
C GLU A 74 10.01 -9.60 1.76
N PRO A 75 8.75 -10.01 1.60
CA PRO A 75 8.26 -11.39 1.47
C PRO A 75 8.26 -11.91 0.02
N PHE A 76 8.79 -11.16 -0.92
CA PHE A 76 8.64 -11.43 -2.36
C PHE A 76 9.59 -12.51 -2.88
N GLN A 77 10.44 -13.06 -2.02
CA GLN A 77 11.21 -14.25 -2.36
C GLN A 77 10.32 -15.48 -2.50
N SER A 78 9.22 -15.53 -1.73
CA SER A 78 8.27 -16.65 -1.75
C SER A 78 6.90 -16.27 -2.32
N VAL A 79 6.53 -14.99 -2.28
CA VAL A 79 5.25 -14.48 -2.78
C VAL A 79 5.55 -13.62 -4.01
N ASN A 80 4.82 -13.85 -5.10
CA ASN A 80 5.04 -13.05 -6.31
C ASN A 80 4.84 -11.56 -6.02
N PRO A 81 5.76 -10.70 -6.48
CA PRO A 81 5.59 -9.25 -6.35
C PRO A 81 4.65 -8.69 -7.44
N SER A 82 3.45 -9.24 -7.50
CA SER A 82 2.38 -8.70 -8.33
C SER A 82 1.91 -7.36 -7.75
N ALA A 83 1.22 -6.55 -8.56
CA ALA A 83 0.67 -5.30 -8.06
C ALA A 83 -0.25 -5.56 -6.87
N GLU A 84 -1.03 -6.65 -6.90
CA GLU A 84 -1.94 -7.03 -5.81
C GLU A 84 -1.17 -7.33 -4.51
N ASN A 85 -0.13 -8.13 -4.60
CA ASN A 85 0.66 -8.51 -3.42
C ASN A 85 1.49 -7.34 -2.89
N VAL A 86 1.97 -6.48 -3.76
CA VAL A 86 2.70 -5.27 -3.32
C VAL A 86 1.74 -4.29 -2.64
N ALA A 87 0.52 -4.12 -3.16
CA ALA A 87 -0.49 -3.28 -2.51
C ALA A 87 -0.80 -3.81 -1.10
N LYS A 88 -0.98 -5.11 -0.95
CA LYS A 88 -1.22 -5.73 0.36
C LYS A 88 -0.03 -5.53 1.30
N TYR A 89 1.17 -5.66 0.80
CA TYR A 89 2.38 -5.45 1.59
C TYR A 89 2.41 -4.02 2.16
N PHE A 90 2.13 -3.01 1.32
CA PHE A 90 2.05 -1.63 1.80
C PHE A 90 0.94 -1.47 2.84
N TYR A 91 -0.24 -2.05 2.60
CA TYR A 91 -1.34 -1.96 3.56
C TYR A 91 -0.92 -2.52 4.92
N ASP A 92 -0.36 -3.71 4.94
CA ASP A 92 0.02 -4.38 6.19
C ASP A 92 1.09 -3.58 6.94
N GLU A 93 2.12 -3.11 6.25
CA GLU A 93 3.21 -2.36 6.86
C GLU A 93 2.77 -0.99 7.37
N ILE A 94 1.97 -0.27 6.59
CA ILE A 94 1.50 1.06 6.99
C ILE A 94 0.52 0.95 8.15
N THR A 95 -0.41 -0.01 8.11
CA THR A 95 -1.38 -0.21 9.19
C THR A 95 -0.66 -0.55 10.49
N ARG A 96 0.40 -1.33 10.43
CA ARG A 96 1.19 -1.68 11.61
C ARG A 96 1.90 -0.47 12.22
N GLN A 97 2.33 0.49 11.39
CA GLN A 97 3.15 1.61 11.84
C GLN A 97 2.36 2.88 12.15
N LEU A 98 1.20 3.07 11.52
CA LEU A 98 0.42 4.30 11.67
C LEU A 98 -0.41 4.24 12.96
N LYS A 99 -0.01 5.04 13.95
CA LYS A 99 -0.61 5.08 15.27
C LYS A 99 -1.02 6.51 15.62
N GLY A 100 -1.78 6.66 16.70
CA GLY A 100 -2.10 7.97 17.25
C GLY A 100 -3.22 8.71 16.53
N MET A 101 -3.98 8.04 15.69
CA MET A 101 -5.13 8.65 15.03
C MET A 101 -6.32 8.76 15.99
N PRO A 102 -7.25 9.71 15.72
CA PRO A 102 -8.48 9.83 16.52
C PRO A 102 -9.30 8.53 16.54
N PRO A 103 -10.18 8.37 17.54
CA PRO A 103 -10.99 7.15 17.64
C PRO A 103 -11.78 6.85 16.37
N GLY A 104 -11.76 5.60 15.96
CA GLY A 104 -12.47 5.15 14.76
C GLY A 104 -11.75 5.38 13.45
N ALA A 105 -10.61 6.06 13.47
CA ALA A 105 -9.82 6.26 12.26
C ALA A 105 -9.03 4.99 11.91
N LYS A 106 -8.95 4.71 10.62
CA LYS A 106 -8.23 3.53 10.12
C LYS A 106 -7.76 3.73 8.70
N VAL A 107 -6.71 3.02 8.33
CA VAL A 107 -6.33 2.85 6.93
C VAL A 107 -7.40 1.97 6.28
N THR A 108 -8.04 2.46 5.25
CA THR A 108 -9.11 1.69 4.59
C THR A 108 -8.60 0.87 3.43
N ASP A 109 -7.63 1.39 2.71
CA ASP A 109 -7.11 0.68 1.54
C ASP A 109 -5.78 1.25 1.08
N VAL A 110 -5.12 0.50 0.23
CA VAL A 110 -3.96 0.94 -0.54
C VAL A 110 -4.23 0.64 -2.00
N VAL A 111 -3.98 1.62 -2.86
CA VAL A 111 -4.01 1.46 -4.31
C VAL A 111 -2.58 1.56 -4.82
N LEU A 112 -2.19 0.64 -5.68
CA LEU A 112 -0.88 0.65 -6.31
C LEU A 112 -1.04 0.65 -7.82
N TRP A 113 -0.55 1.69 -8.48
CA TRP A 113 -0.46 1.76 -9.94
C TRP A 113 0.88 1.19 -10.38
N GLU A 114 0.83 0.15 -11.20
CA GLU A 114 2.00 -0.41 -11.85
C GLU A 114 2.35 0.43 -13.09
N THR A 115 1.33 0.89 -13.78
CA THR A 115 1.41 1.85 -14.88
C THR A 115 0.32 2.90 -14.68
N ASP A 116 0.29 3.93 -15.50
CA ASP A 116 -0.76 4.96 -15.41
C ASP A 116 -2.16 4.42 -15.64
N THR A 117 -2.27 3.29 -16.31
CA THR A 117 -3.56 2.71 -16.70
C THR A 117 -3.88 1.38 -16.04
N SER A 118 -2.98 0.86 -15.18
CA SER A 118 -3.17 -0.46 -14.55
C SER A 118 -2.84 -0.35 -13.07
N ARG A 119 -3.79 -0.74 -12.24
CA ARG A 119 -3.64 -0.62 -10.79
C ARG A 119 -4.28 -1.80 -10.07
N ALA A 120 -3.81 -2.06 -8.86
CA ALA A 120 -4.44 -2.98 -7.92
C ALA A 120 -4.81 -2.22 -6.65
N GLN A 121 -5.86 -2.66 -6.00
CA GLN A 121 -6.30 -2.12 -4.73
C GLN A 121 -6.39 -3.26 -3.72
N TYR A 122 -5.84 -3.06 -2.54
CA TYR A 122 -6.04 -3.96 -1.42
C TYR A 122 -6.79 -3.25 -0.31
N ARG A 123 -7.81 -3.90 0.20
CA ARG A 123 -8.50 -3.53 1.44
C ARG A 123 -8.89 -4.81 2.16
N PRO A 124 -8.95 -4.80 3.50
CA PRO A 124 -9.36 -6.00 4.21
C PRO A 124 -10.80 -6.35 3.84
N ASP A 125 -11.11 -7.64 3.83
CA ASP A 125 -12.46 -8.10 3.56
C ASP A 125 -13.33 -7.85 4.78
N SER A 126 -14.13 -6.77 4.72
CA SER A 126 -15.02 -6.41 5.81
C SER A 126 -16.22 -7.33 5.94
N SER A 127 -16.52 -8.14 4.93
CA SER A 127 -17.63 -9.10 5.01
C SER A 127 -17.36 -10.17 6.05
N ILE A 128 -16.09 -10.49 6.32
CA ILE A 128 -15.70 -11.42 7.37
C ILE A 128 -16.09 -10.86 8.74
N ASN A 129 -15.91 -9.56 8.93
CA ASN A 129 -16.27 -8.91 10.21
C ASN A 129 -17.76 -8.74 10.35
N SER A 130 -18.45 -8.42 9.28
CA SER A 130 -19.91 -8.34 9.28
C SER A 130 -20.55 -9.71 9.26
N GLY A 131 -19.79 -10.75 8.96
CA GLY A 131 -20.22 -12.14 9.02
C GLY A 131 -20.56 -12.61 10.42
N THR A 132 -20.47 -11.72 11.36
CA THR A 132 -20.98 -11.94 12.70
C THR A 132 -22.49 -12.08 12.74
N PHE A 133 -23.08 -11.83 11.64
CA PHE A 133 -24.51 -12.06 11.52
C PHE A 133 -24.83 -13.53 11.33
#